data_b87549e031fb06e3f94eaf69b7704324
#
_entry.id   b87549e031fb06e3f94eaf69b7704324
#
_cell.length_a   1.000
_cell.length_b   1.000
_cell.length_c   1.000
_cell.angle_alpha   90.00
_cell.angle_beta   90.00
_cell.angle_gamma   90.00
#
_symmetry.space_group_name_H-M   'P 1'
#
loop_
_entity.id
_entity.type
_entity.pdbx_description
1 polymer ?
#
loop_
_entity_poly.entity_id
_entity_poly.type
_entity_poly.pdbx_seq_one_letter_code
_entity_poly.pdbx_strand_id
1 'polypeptide(L)'
;MAQARTLPLPIAPIAAVQSARAVLQSAAATVDVLKGQREEAVNTLKEQETALAKAERDLSFAVIRAPFDGVIGNRGVHTGDYVQPGQRLASLVPLDAIYVDANFKETQLARLRPGQPVSISVDAVPDRLFEGRVTSFAPASGSVFSLLPPDNATGNFTKIVQRLAVRVRVPAEVADRGALRPGMSVIINVNTKPGAHAVAALAQPSRLATN
;
A
#
# COMPACT_ATOMS: atom_id res chain seq x y z
N MET A 1 56.61 36.88 -82.92
CA MET A 1 56.39 35.66 -82.12
C MET A 1 56.78 36.02 -80.66
N ALA A 2 55.81 36.28 -79.80
CA ALA A 2 56.03 36.53 -78.36
C ALA A 2 55.79 35.24 -77.59
N GLN A 3 56.88 34.68 -77.04
CA GLN A 3 56.77 33.56 -76.14
C GLN A 3 56.25 34.04 -74.77
N ALA A 4 55.04 33.57 -74.38
CA ALA A 4 54.50 33.76 -73.05
C ALA A 4 55.32 32.94 -72.04
N ARG A 5 56.08 33.67 -71.18
CA ARG A 5 56.77 33.05 -70.01
C ARG A 5 55.75 32.75 -68.97
N THR A 6 55.36 31.48 -68.84
CA THR A 6 54.61 31.01 -67.68
C THR A 6 55.51 31.07 -66.43
N LEU A 7 55.29 32.02 -65.57
CA LEU A 7 55.90 32.02 -64.20
C LEU A 7 55.39 30.85 -63.39
N PRO A 8 56.27 30.01 -62.81
CA PRO A 8 55.85 28.99 -61.92
C PRO A 8 55.23 29.60 -60.67
N LEU A 9 53.99 29.19 -60.33
CA LEU A 9 53.36 29.59 -59.07
C LEU A 9 54.24 29.12 -57.90
N PRO A 10 54.45 29.98 -56.87
CA PRO A 10 55.32 29.64 -55.74
C PRO A 10 54.72 28.43 -54.99
N ILE A 11 55.42 27.31 -54.97
CA ILE A 11 55.03 26.05 -54.32
C ILE A 11 54.98 26.20 -52.78
N ALA A 12 55.79 27.11 -52.20
CA ALA A 12 55.88 27.37 -50.78
C ALA A 12 54.54 27.75 -50.07
N PRO A 13 53.66 28.60 -50.63
CA PRO A 13 52.41 28.94 -49.97
C PRO A 13 51.40 27.74 -49.99
N ILE A 14 51.47 26.88 -50.97
CA ILE A 14 50.59 25.69 -51.06
C ILE A 14 50.94 24.68 -49.96
N ALA A 15 52.21 24.41 -49.71
CA ALA A 15 52.69 23.55 -48.66
C ALA A 15 52.33 24.07 -47.26
N ALA A 16 52.43 25.41 -47.07
CA ALA A 16 52.04 26.06 -45.80
C ALA A 16 50.51 25.90 -45.51
N VAL A 17 49.68 26.03 -46.55
CA VAL A 17 48.21 25.82 -46.40
C VAL A 17 47.89 24.36 -46.13
N GLN A 18 48.58 23.43 -46.76
CA GLN A 18 48.38 21.99 -46.50
C GLN A 18 48.79 21.59 -45.06
N SER A 19 49.91 22.12 -44.57
CA SER A 19 50.33 21.85 -43.18
C SER A 19 49.38 22.48 -42.15
N ALA A 20 48.89 23.69 -42.41
CA ALA A 20 47.87 24.29 -41.54
C ALA A 20 46.55 23.54 -41.52
N ARG A 21 46.12 22.98 -42.67
CA ARG A 21 44.92 22.10 -42.75
C ARG A 21 45.13 20.83 -41.98
N ALA A 22 46.30 20.18 -42.08
CA ALA A 22 46.60 18.97 -41.34
C ALA A 22 46.59 19.19 -39.83
N VAL A 23 47.14 20.33 -39.35
CA VAL A 23 47.09 20.71 -37.94
C VAL A 23 45.65 20.93 -37.49
N LEU A 24 44.84 21.65 -38.27
CA LEU A 24 43.42 21.83 -37.95
C LEU A 24 42.65 20.54 -37.89
N GLN A 25 42.89 19.63 -38.81
CA GLN A 25 42.25 18.31 -38.84
C GLN A 25 42.68 17.46 -37.67
N SER A 26 43.94 17.45 -37.27
CA SER A 26 44.42 16.73 -36.08
C SER A 26 43.83 17.35 -34.78
N ALA A 27 43.70 18.66 -34.67
CA ALA A 27 43.04 19.32 -33.57
C ALA A 27 41.55 18.96 -33.47
N ALA A 28 40.86 18.94 -34.62
CA ALA A 28 39.45 18.51 -34.66
C ALA A 28 39.28 17.04 -34.20
N ALA A 29 40.13 16.14 -34.66
CA ALA A 29 40.13 14.75 -34.23
C ALA A 29 40.40 14.62 -32.72
N THR A 30 41.29 15.42 -32.15
CA THR A 30 41.55 15.44 -30.71
C THR A 30 40.33 15.90 -29.93
N VAL A 31 39.59 16.91 -30.42
CA VAL A 31 38.32 17.34 -29.80
C VAL A 31 37.28 16.24 -29.81
N ASP A 32 37.18 15.47 -30.88
CA ASP A 32 36.21 14.38 -30.97
C ASP A 32 36.58 13.21 -30.03
N VAL A 33 37.87 12.89 -29.87
CA VAL A 33 38.34 11.95 -28.86
C VAL A 33 38.00 12.40 -27.44
N LEU A 34 38.25 13.70 -27.14
CA LEU A 34 37.92 14.26 -25.83
C LEU A 34 36.40 14.26 -25.54
N LYS A 35 35.57 14.50 -26.57
CA LYS A 35 34.11 14.35 -26.42
C LYS A 35 33.73 12.92 -26.10
N GLY A 36 34.29 11.93 -26.81
CA GLY A 36 34.04 10.51 -26.52
C GLY A 36 34.44 10.14 -25.09
N GLN A 37 35.63 10.59 -24.64
CA GLN A 37 36.09 10.35 -23.27
C GLN A 37 35.17 11.01 -22.21
N ARG A 38 34.67 12.22 -22.53
CA ARG A 38 33.70 12.89 -21.66
C ARG A 38 32.40 12.11 -21.56
N GLU A 39 31.88 11.61 -22.69
CA GLU A 39 30.65 10.80 -22.71
C GLU A 39 30.83 9.49 -21.91
N GLU A 40 31.97 8.83 -22.07
CA GLU A 40 32.32 7.64 -21.29
C GLU A 40 32.38 7.94 -19.80
N ALA A 41 33.02 9.03 -19.38
CA ALA A 41 33.07 9.46 -17.99
C ALA A 41 31.69 9.79 -17.42
N VAL A 42 30.81 10.42 -18.22
CA VAL A 42 29.42 10.70 -17.81
C VAL A 42 28.62 9.40 -17.64
N ASN A 43 28.80 8.44 -18.54
CA ASN A 43 28.12 7.13 -18.42
C ASN A 43 28.61 6.37 -17.19
N THR A 44 29.94 6.36 -16.95
CA THR A 44 30.52 5.75 -15.75
C THR A 44 29.98 6.41 -14.46
N LEU A 45 29.88 7.73 -14.43
CA LEU A 45 29.27 8.45 -13.28
C LEU A 45 27.84 7.99 -13.05
N LYS A 46 27.02 7.90 -14.09
CA LYS A 46 25.63 7.46 -14.00
C LYS A 46 25.50 6.01 -13.51
N GLU A 47 26.42 5.12 -13.93
CA GLU A 47 26.49 3.76 -13.43
C GLU A 47 26.80 3.72 -11.92
N GLN A 48 27.77 4.53 -11.47
CA GLN A 48 28.13 4.62 -10.05
C GLN A 48 26.98 5.22 -9.20
N GLU A 49 26.29 6.25 -9.71
CA GLU A 49 25.10 6.80 -9.05
C GLU A 49 23.99 5.75 -8.90
N THR A 50 23.78 4.93 -9.94
CA THR A 50 22.80 3.84 -9.91
C THR A 50 23.20 2.75 -8.89
N ALA A 51 24.48 2.41 -8.84
CA ALA A 51 25.02 1.46 -7.87
C ALA A 51 24.89 1.98 -6.43
N LEU A 52 25.16 3.28 -6.21
CA LEU A 52 24.97 3.94 -4.91
C LEU A 52 23.50 3.89 -4.48
N ALA A 53 22.59 4.32 -5.35
CA ALA A 53 21.15 4.30 -5.05
C ALA A 53 20.63 2.88 -4.74
N LYS A 54 21.17 1.86 -5.40
CA LYS A 54 20.88 0.47 -5.09
C LYS A 54 21.39 0.08 -3.70
N ALA A 55 22.63 0.43 -3.37
CA ALA A 55 23.22 0.11 -2.06
C ALA A 55 22.49 0.82 -0.91
N GLU A 56 22.10 2.09 -1.10
CA GLU A 56 21.30 2.84 -0.14
C GLU A 56 19.92 2.22 0.09
N ARG A 57 19.25 1.79 -0.98
CA ARG A 57 17.98 1.07 -0.87
C ARG A 57 18.16 -0.24 -0.12
N ASP A 58 19.19 -1.03 -0.44
CA ASP A 58 19.46 -2.30 0.20
C ASP A 58 19.79 -2.10 1.70
N LEU A 59 20.51 -1.04 2.04
CA LEU A 59 20.74 -0.62 3.43
C LEU A 59 19.45 -0.22 4.14
N SER A 60 18.51 0.45 3.46
CA SER A 60 17.23 0.83 4.04
C SER A 60 16.40 -0.36 4.51
N PHE A 61 16.54 -1.52 3.87
CA PHE A 61 15.89 -2.76 4.27
C PHE A 61 16.48 -3.41 5.52
N ALA A 62 17.67 -3.00 5.96
CA ALA A 62 18.25 -3.47 7.23
C ALA A 62 17.47 -2.97 8.45
N VAL A 63 16.67 -1.90 8.32
CA VAL A 63 15.83 -1.35 9.38
C VAL A 63 14.36 -1.54 9.03
N ILE A 64 13.71 -2.49 9.69
CA ILE A 64 12.29 -2.78 9.50
C ILE A 64 11.49 -1.88 10.43
N ARG A 65 10.61 -1.06 9.87
CA ARG A 65 9.73 -0.14 10.60
C ARG A 65 8.28 -0.58 10.51
N ALA A 66 7.53 -0.36 11.59
CA ALA A 66 6.08 -0.55 11.59
C ALA A 66 5.44 0.48 10.64
N PRO A 67 4.57 0.06 9.69
CA PRO A 67 3.88 0.97 8.79
C PRO A 67 2.71 1.74 9.44
N PHE A 68 2.23 1.28 10.60
CA PHE A 68 1.15 1.88 11.39
C PHE A 68 1.32 1.51 12.86
N ASP A 69 0.60 2.20 13.73
CA ASP A 69 0.59 1.92 15.16
C ASP A 69 -0.17 0.63 15.46
N GLY A 70 0.37 -0.18 16.36
CA GLY A 70 -0.25 -1.47 16.69
C GLY A 70 0.57 -2.30 17.68
N VAL A 71 0.07 -3.48 17.98
CA VAL A 71 0.74 -4.44 18.87
C VAL A 71 1.35 -5.57 18.06
N ILE A 72 2.61 -5.87 18.35
CA ILE A 72 3.31 -6.98 17.73
C ILE A 72 2.80 -8.29 18.34
N GLY A 73 2.29 -9.16 17.48
CA GLY A 73 1.91 -10.53 17.82
C GLY A 73 2.69 -11.55 17.00
N ASN A 74 2.71 -12.78 17.48
CA ASN A 74 3.31 -13.92 16.76
C ASN A 74 4.71 -13.63 16.17
N ARG A 75 5.63 -13.20 17.05
CA ARG A 75 7.03 -12.98 16.65
C ARG A 75 7.68 -14.33 16.35
N GLY A 76 8.08 -14.53 15.08
CA GLY A 76 8.67 -15.78 14.57
C GLY A 76 10.20 -15.74 14.49
N VAL A 77 10.86 -14.66 14.97
CA VAL A 77 12.32 -14.50 14.88
C VAL A 77 12.89 -13.97 16.19
N HIS A 78 14.12 -14.37 16.48
CA HIS A 78 14.89 -13.96 17.66
C HIS A 78 16.20 -13.31 17.24
N THR A 79 16.84 -12.63 18.18
CA THR A 79 18.15 -12.07 17.93
C THR A 79 19.15 -13.19 17.64
N GLY A 80 19.87 -13.08 16.54
CA GLY A 80 20.81 -14.10 16.06
C GLY A 80 20.25 -15.01 14.97
N ASP A 81 18.95 -14.97 14.71
CA ASP A 81 18.35 -15.77 13.64
C ASP A 81 18.75 -15.22 12.26
N TYR A 82 19.01 -16.13 11.35
CA TYR A 82 19.20 -15.79 9.94
C TYR A 82 17.85 -15.64 9.27
N VAL A 83 17.58 -14.48 8.69
CA VAL A 83 16.32 -14.18 7.99
C VAL A 83 16.53 -14.08 6.49
N GLN A 84 15.53 -14.53 5.73
CA GLN A 84 15.53 -14.48 4.27
C GLN A 84 14.56 -13.43 3.75
N PRO A 85 14.78 -12.88 2.55
CA PRO A 85 13.82 -12.02 1.89
C PRO A 85 12.46 -12.71 1.75
N GLY A 86 11.37 -12.01 2.15
CA GLY A 86 10.01 -12.53 2.14
C GLY A 86 9.61 -13.37 3.35
N GLN A 87 10.53 -13.61 4.30
CA GLN A 87 10.21 -14.29 5.54
C GLN A 87 9.34 -13.42 6.45
N ARG A 88 8.31 -14.03 7.05
CA ARG A 88 7.48 -13.36 8.05
C ARG A 88 8.23 -13.26 9.37
N LEU A 89 8.49 -12.05 9.85
CA LEU A 89 9.20 -11.79 11.10
C LEU A 89 8.26 -11.70 12.29
N ALA A 90 7.15 -11.00 12.14
CA ALA A 90 6.12 -10.80 13.13
C ALA A 90 4.81 -10.41 12.46
N SER A 91 3.72 -10.40 13.22
CA SER A 91 2.43 -9.83 12.80
C SER A 91 2.19 -8.54 13.57
N LEU A 92 1.86 -7.46 12.86
CA LEU A 92 1.45 -6.21 13.46
C LEU A 92 -0.08 -6.12 13.41
N VAL A 93 -0.70 -5.91 14.57
CA VAL A 93 -2.16 -5.87 14.71
C VAL A 93 -2.57 -4.46 15.16
N PRO A 94 -3.32 -3.71 14.31
CA PRO A 94 -3.88 -2.43 14.72
C PRO A 94 -5.01 -2.67 15.73
N LEU A 95 -4.98 -2.01 16.88
CA LEU A 95 -6.03 -2.13 17.89
C LEU A 95 -7.09 -1.02 17.77
N ASP A 96 -6.77 0.07 17.09
CA ASP A 96 -7.65 1.22 16.86
C ASP A 96 -8.74 0.98 15.80
N ALA A 97 -8.53 0.01 14.92
CA ALA A 97 -9.41 -0.31 13.80
C ALA A 97 -10.16 -1.64 13.96
N ILE A 98 -10.50 -2.01 15.20
CA ILE A 98 -11.24 -3.26 15.46
C ILE A 98 -12.68 -3.13 14.95
N TYR A 99 -13.12 -4.14 14.24
CA TYR A 99 -14.50 -4.30 13.79
C TYR A 99 -15.00 -5.70 14.12
N VAL A 100 -16.30 -5.86 14.12
CA VAL A 100 -16.96 -7.15 14.34
C VAL A 100 -17.74 -7.51 13.07
N ASP A 101 -17.47 -8.69 12.52
CA ASP A 101 -18.27 -9.26 11.44
C ASP A 101 -19.27 -10.26 12.03
N ALA A 102 -20.53 -9.87 12.11
CA ALA A 102 -21.61 -10.68 12.68
C ALA A 102 -22.43 -11.34 11.57
N ASN A 103 -22.63 -12.64 11.68
CA ASN A 103 -23.36 -13.42 10.70
C ASN A 103 -24.86 -13.47 11.02
N PHE A 104 -25.67 -12.68 10.31
CA PHE A 104 -27.13 -12.68 10.42
C PHE A 104 -27.78 -13.58 9.37
N LYS A 105 -28.95 -14.14 9.71
CA LYS A 105 -29.76 -14.85 8.74
C LYS A 105 -30.37 -13.84 7.74
N GLU A 106 -30.52 -14.24 6.48
CA GLU A 106 -31.13 -13.43 5.43
C GLU A 106 -32.49 -12.82 5.86
N THR A 107 -33.31 -13.60 6.56
CA THR A 107 -34.61 -13.16 7.08
C THR A 107 -34.54 -12.04 8.10
N GLN A 108 -33.39 -11.86 8.78
CA GLN A 108 -33.19 -10.82 9.78
C GLN A 108 -32.71 -9.50 9.16
N LEU A 109 -32.07 -9.56 7.97
CA LEU A 109 -31.51 -8.39 7.29
C LEU A 109 -32.56 -7.37 6.83
N ALA A 110 -33.77 -7.79 6.58
CA ALA A 110 -34.85 -6.88 6.15
C ALA A 110 -35.06 -5.69 7.11
N ARG A 111 -34.75 -5.88 8.39
CA ARG A 111 -34.93 -4.88 9.45
C ARG A 111 -33.64 -4.12 9.81
N LEU A 112 -32.50 -4.52 9.23
CA LEU A 112 -31.21 -3.91 9.50
C LEU A 112 -30.95 -2.75 8.52
N ARG A 113 -30.37 -1.67 9.04
CA ARG A 113 -29.96 -0.50 8.24
C ARG A 113 -28.57 -0.06 8.69
N PRO A 114 -27.72 0.47 7.78
CA PRO A 114 -26.48 1.12 8.16
C PRO A 114 -26.72 2.26 9.15
N GLY A 115 -25.81 2.43 10.11
CA GLY A 115 -25.90 3.45 11.15
C GLY A 115 -26.68 3.03 12.41
N GLN A 116 -27.39 1.91 12.41
CA GLN A 116 -28.13 1.45 13.59
C GLN A 116 -27.18 1.21 14.79
N PRO A 117 -27.61 1.59 16.02
CA PRO A 117 -26.85 1.27 17.22
C PRO A 117 -26.93 -0.23 17.53
N VAL A 118 -25.82 -0.75 18.02
CA VAL A 118 -25.64 -2.16 18.31
C VAL A 118 -25.05 -2.32 19.69
N SER A 119 -25.60 -3.19 20.50
CA SER A 119 -24.99 -3.61 21.75
C SER A 119 -24.15 -4.86 21.53
N ILE A 120 -22.89 -4.80 21.92
CA ILE A 120 -21.91 -5.88 21.77
C ILE A 120 -21.60 -6.40 23.17
N SER A 121 -21.85 -7.69 23.39
CA SER A 121 -21.42 -8.41 24.58
C SER A 121 -20.25 -9.31 24.20
N VAL A 122 -19.20 -9.29 25.01
CA VAL A 122 -17.98 -10.05 24.79
C VAL A 122 -17.87 -11.11 25.88
N ASP A 123 -17.68 -12.35 25.50
CA ASP A 123 -17.62 -13.47 26.46
C ASP A 123 -16.46 -13.32 27.48
N ALA A 124 -15.38 -12.64 27.06
CA ALA A 124 -14.24 -12.36 27.94
C ALA A 124 -14.51 -11.29 29.00
N VAL A 125 -15.58 -10.49 28.84
CA VAL A 125 -15.96 -9.40 29.77
C VAL A 125 -17.49 -9.38 29.91
N PRO A 126 -18.09 -10.35 30.61
CA PRO A 126 -19.54 -10.56 30.60
C PRO A 126 -20.35 -9.39 31.20
N ASP A 127 -19.76 -8.63 32.11
CA ASP A 127 -20.45 -7.56 32.83
C ASP A 127 -20.46 -6.19 32.10
N ARG A 128 -19.94 -6.15 30.87
CA ARG A 128 -19.85 -4.91 30.09
C ARG A 128 -20.50 -5.06 28.72
N LEU A 129 -21.40 -4.14 28.43
CA LEU A 129 -21.96 -3.96 27.09
C LEU A 129 -21.21 -2.82 26.40
N PHE A 130 -20.77 -3.07 25.20
CA PHE A 130 -20.12 -2.07 24.36
C PHE A 130 -21.11 -1.61 23.29
N GLU A 131 -21.11 -0.32 23.00
CA GLU A 131 -21.93 0.22 21.93
C GLU A 131 -21.12 0.26 20.63
N GLY A 132 -21.70 -0.25 19.57
CA GLY A 132 -21.18 -0.19 18.22
C GLY A 132 -22.22 0.38 17.26
N ARG A 133 -21.84 0.49 15.96
CA ARG A 133 -22.76 0.88 14.90
C ARG A 133 -22.58 0.00 13.69
N VAL A 134 -23.70 -0.37 13.06
CA VAL A 134 -23.69 -1.06 11.77
C VAL A 134 -23.03 -0.17 10.73
N THR A 135 -21.98 -0.65 10.07
CA THR A 135 -21.24 0.10 9.05
C THR A 135 -21.66 -0.34 7.64
N SER A 136 -21.65 -1.65 7.39
CA SER A 136 -21.92 -2.18 6.07
C SER A 136 -22.42 -3.63 6.13
N PHE A 137 -23.00 -4.05 5.01
CA PHE A 137 -23.41 -5.45 4.79
C PHE A 137 -22.47 -6.07 3.76
N ALA A 138 -22.19 -7.35 3.93
CA ALA A 138 -21.47 -8.10 2.90
C ALA A 138 -22.27 -8.12 1.59
N PRO A 139 -21.62 -7.95 0.43
CA PRO A 139 -22.29 -7.93 -0.87
C PRO A 139 -22.89 -9.28 -1.27
N ALA A 140 -22.39 -10.39 -0.66
CA ALA A 140 -22.88 -11.73 -0.92
C ALA A 140 -22.80 -12.60 0.33
N SER A 141 -23.48 -13.75 0.31
CA SER A 141 -23.41 -14.75 1.38
C SER A 141 -22.05 -15.44 1.40
N GLY A 142 -21.66 -15.97 2.56
CA GLY A 142 -20.41 -16.69 2.71
C GLY A 142 -20.27 -17.92 1.79
N SER A 143 -21.39 -18.51 1.38
CA SER A 143 -21.41 -19.64 0.44
C SER A 143 -20.95 -19.28 -0.96
N VAL A 144 -21.17 -18.03 -1.41
CA VAL A 144 -20.72 -17.54 -2.73
C VAL A 144 -19.21 -17.35 -2.77
N PHE A 145 -18.58 -17.00 -1.65
CA PHE A 145 -17.14 -16.83 -1.53
C PHE A 145 -16.38 -18.10 -1.10
N SER A 146 -17.12 -19.20 -0.89
CA SER A 146 -16.48 -20.48 -0.53
C SER A 146 -15.81 -21.11 -1.74
N LEU A 147 -14.60 -21.62 -1.56
CA LEU A 147 -13.88 -22.41 -2.57
C LEU A 147 -14.61 -23.72 -2.94
N LEU A 148 -15.42 -24.23 -2.02
CA LEU A 148 -16.27 -25.41 -2.20
C LEU A 148 -17.72 -25.01 -1.86
N PRO A 149 -18.51 -24.56 -2.85
CA PRO A 149 -19.93 -24.33 -2.62
C PRO A 149 -20.61 -25.63 -2.20
N PRO A 150 -21.57 -25.59 -1.27
CA PRO A 150 -22.34 -26.79 -0.93
C PRO A 150 -23.13 -27.25 -2.16
N ASP A 151 -22.74 -28.35 -2.76
CA ASP A 151 -23.41 -28.96 -3.88
C ASP A 151 -24.41 -30.00 -3.36
N ASN A 152 -25.67 -29.90 -3.77
CA ASN A 152 -26.71 -30.87 -3.44
C ASN A 152 -26.67 -32.02 -4.44
N ALA A 153 -25.84 -33.03 -4.16
CA ALA A 153 -25.65 -34.19 -5.00
C ALA A 153 -26.93 -35.05 -5.16
N THR A 154 -28.00 -34.80 -4.38
CA THR A 154 -29.23 -35.62 -4.35
C THR A 154 -30.40 -35.06 -5.16
N GLY A 155 -30.22 -33.93 -5.88
CA GLY A 155 -31.26 -33.37 -6.76
C GLY A 155 -32.49 -32.76 -6.03
N ASN A 156 -32.57 -32.85 -4.71
CA ASN A 156 -33.64 -32.23 -3.92
C ASN A 156 -33.24 -30.79 -3.58
N PHE A 157 -33.95 -29.82 -4.15
CA PHE A 157 -33.76 -28.41 -3.81
C PHE A 157 -34.36 -28.08 -2.45
N THR A 158 -33.52 -28.06 -1.41
CA THR A 158 -33.90 -27.56 -0.08
C THR A 158 -33.47 -26.11 0.04
N LYS A 159 -34.41 -25.21 0.32
CA LYS A 159 -34.13 -23.79 0.58
C LYS A 159 -33.40 -23.68 1.93
N ILE A 160 -32.07 -23.51 1.87
CA ILE A 160 -31.25 -23.27 3.07
C ILE A 160 -31.14 -21.76 3.27
N VAL A 161 -31.52 -21.28 4.47
CA VAL A 161 -31.40 -19.86 4.84
C VAL A 161 -29.92 -19.48 4.88
N GLN A 162 -29.54 -18.56 4.00
CA GLN A 162 -28.17 -18.07 3.92
C GLN A 162 -27.84 -17.10 5.06
N ARG A 163 -26.55 -17.00 5.41
CA ARG A 163 -26.06 -16.04 6.37
C ARG A 163 -25.22 -15.00 5.64
N LEU A 164 -25.45 -13.71 5.97
CA LEU A 164 -24.67 -12.59 5.46
C LEU A 164 -23.93 -11.94 6.64
N ALA A 165 -22.68 -11.58 6.39
CA ALA A 165 -21.88 -10.84 7.35
C ALA A 165 -22.31 -9.36 7.38
N VAL A 166 -22.52 -8.85 8.58
CA VAL A 166 -22.81 -7.44 8.86
C VAL A 166 -21.63 -6.89 9.64
N ARG A 167 -21.00 -5.87 9.10
CA ARG A 167 -19.87 -5.23 9.75
C ARG A 167 -20.34 -4.18 10.72
N VAL A 168 -19.86 -4.31 11.95
CA VAL A 168 -20.11 -3.38 13.06
C VAL A 168 -18.80 -2.75 13.46
N ARG A 169 -18.76 -1.41 13.47
CA ARG A 169 -17.62 -0.65 13.99
C ARG A 169 -17.74 -0.56 15.51
N VAL A 170 -16.63 -0.84 16.18
CA VAL A 170 -16.45 -0.61 17.61
C VAL A 170 -15.79 0.76 17.79
N PRO A 171 -16.24 1.60 18.74
CA PRO A 171 -15.56 2.86 19.07
C PRO A 171 -14.11 2.62 19.53
N ALA A 172 -13.19 3.49 19.13
CA ALA A 172 -11.76 3.39 19.45
C ALA A 172 -11.50 3.36 20.96
N GLU A 173 -12.28 4.13 21.74
CA GLU A 173 -12.19 4.19 23.21
C GLU A 173 -12.36 2.82 23.90
N VAL A 174 -13.06 1.90 23.24
CA VAL A 174 -13.28 0.55 23.72
C VAL A 174 -12.13 -0.36 23.32
N ALA A 175 -11.60 -0.15 22.13
CA ALA A 175 -10.46 -0.88 21.60
C ALA A 175 -9.17 -0.57 22.37
N ASP A 176 -8.92 0.71 22.68
CA ASP A 176 -7.72 1.19 23.39
C ASP A 176 -7.58 0.63 24.82
N ARG A 177 -8.68 0.28 25.45
CA ARG A 177 -8.67 -0.30 26.80
C ARG A 177 -8.21 -1.75 26.85
N GLY A 178 -7.85 -2.35 25.71
CA GLY A 178 -7.40 -3.76 25.61
C GLY A 178 -8.48 -4.79 25.96
N ALA A 179 -9.74 -4.35 26.11
CA ALA A 179 -10.87 -5.21 26.44
C ALA A 179 -11.28 -6.10 25.25
N LEU A 180 -11.02 -5.64 24.03
CA LEU A 180 -11.30 -6.35 22.78
C LEU A 180 -10.01 -6.71 22.06
N ARG A 181 -9.92 -7.93 21.60
CA ARG A 181 -8.81 -8.41 20.76
C ARG A 181 -9.36 -9.14 19.55
N PRO A 182 -8.71 -9.04 18.39
CA PRO A 182 -9.06 -9.85 17.23
C PRO A 182 -9.13 -11.33 17.58
N GLY A 183 -10.16 -12.02 17.06
CA GLY A 183 -10.38 -13.44 17.32
C GLY A 183 -11.25 -13.77 18.54
N MET A 184 -11.73 -12.78 19.28
CA MET A 184 -12.69 -13.01 20.36
C MET A 184 -14.09 -13.28 19.82
N SER A 185 -14.84 -14.15 20.51
CA SER A 185 -16.27 -14.36 20.28
C SER A 185 -17.09 -13.27 20.91
N VAL A 186 -18.09 -12.78 20.17
CA VAL A 186 -18.96 -11.70 20.61
C VAL A 186 -20.41 -12.00 20.23
N ILE A 187 -21.35 -11.56 21.09
CA ILE A 187 -22.77 -11.60 20.83
C ILE A 187 -23.24 -10.19 20.51
N ILE A 188 -23.95 -10.03 19.40
CA ILE A 188 -24.45 -8.76 18.94
C ILE A 188 -25.97 -8.69 19.02
N ASN A 189 -26.48 -7.64 19.65
CA ASN A 189 -27.91 -7.31 19.67
C ASN A 189 -28.14 -5.98 18.96
N VAL A 190 -28.88 -6.01 17.84
CA VAL A 190 -29.25 -4.82 17.07
C VAL A 190 -30.63 -4.35 17.48
N ASN A 191 -30.77 -3.10 17.88
CA ASN A 191 -32.06 -2.51 18.16
C ASN A 191 -32.76 -2.10 16.86
N THR A 192 -33.79 -2.84 16.48
CA THR A 192 -34.55 -2.61 15.25
C THR A 192 -35.82 -1.79 15.45
N LYS A 193 -36.07 -1.23 16.65
CA LYS A 193 -37.26 -0.40 16.92
C LYS A 193 -37.19 0.90 16.12
N PRO A 194 -38.26 1.33 15.46
CA PRO A 194 -38.33 2.62 14.80
C PRO A 194 -38.19 3.71 15.87
N GLY A 195 -37.28 4.66 15.68
CA GLY A 195 -36.99 5.74 16.63
C GLY A 195 -35.59 5.66 17.27
N ALA A 196 -34.92 4.51 17.25
CA ALA A 196 -33.54 4.39 17.77
C ALA A 196 -32.51 5.28 17.01
N HIS A 197 -32.87 5.72 15.81
CA HIS A 197 -32.06 6.65 15.01
C HIS A 197 -32.17 8.11 15.45
N ALA A 198 -33.30 8.54 16.03
CA ALA A 198 -33.57 9.94 16.37
C ALA A 198 -32.79 10.36 17.62
N VAL A 199 -32.60 9.47 18.59
CA VAL A 199 -31.95 9.80 19.87
C VAL A 199 -30.45 10.01 19.71
N ALA A 200 -29.81 9.29 18.77
CA ALA A 200 -28.38 9.43 18.53
C ALA A 200 -28.00 10.69 17.75
N ALA A 201 -28.92 11.24 16.95
CA ALA A 201 -28.71 12.48 16.20
C ALA A 201 -28.81 13.73 17.10
N LEU A 202 -29.56 13.65 18.20
CA LEU A 202 -29.76 14.74 19.14
C LEU A 202 -28.65 14.83 20.24
N ALA A 203 -27.80 13.82 20.32
CA ALA A 203 -26.70 13.77 21.29
C ALA A 203 -25.37 14.38 20.79
N GLN A 204 -25.34 14.99 19.59
CA GLN A 204 -24.20 15.80 19.18
C GLN A 204 -24.34 17.22 19.80
N PRO A 205 -23.45 17.63 20.75
CA PRO A 205 -23.43 19.01 21.19
C PRO A 205 -23.04 19.87 20.00
N SER A 206 -23.96 20.77 19.61
CA SER A 206 -23.68 21.83 18.65
C SER A 206 -22.50 22.65 19.19
N ARG A 207 -21.33 22.49 18.56
CA ARG A 207 -20.24 23.46 18.72
C ARG A 207 -20.69 24.74 18.04
N LEU A 208 -21.35 25.59 18.84
CA LEU A 208 -21.53 27.00 18.50
C LEU A 208 -20.14 27.60 18.33
N ALA A 209 -19.88 28.05 17.14
CA ALA A 209 -18.81 28.96 16.81
C ALA A 209 -18.93 30.19 17.72
N THR A 210 -17.93 30.45 18.54
CA THR A 210 -17.76 31.75 19.18
C THR A 210 -16.60 32.44 18.45
N ASN A 211 -16.92 33.58 17.98
CA ASN A 211 -16.23 34.67 17.32
C ASN A 211 -14.80 34.93 17.85
#